data_6109cf2c880e4528a29c5d1282fd479f
#
_entry.id   6109cf2c880e4528a29c5d1282fd479f
#
_cell.length_a   1.000
_cell.length_b   1.000
_cell.length_c   1.000
_cell.angle_alpha   90.00
_cell.angle_beta   90.00
_cell.angle_gamma   90.00
#
_symmetry.space_group_name_H-M   'P 1'
#
loop_
_entity.id
_entity.type
_entity.pdbx_description
1 polymer ?
#
loop_
_entity_poly.entity_id
_entity_poly.type
_entity_poly.pdbx_seq_one_letter_code
_entity_poly.pdbx_strand_id
1 'polypeptide(L)'
;DGLQNSFTPLGEAAVNHDAGQMFCGSLVSGWLIATMVWMFPHSGAAKILVIIMITWIMSLAGLSHIVVGSVEAFYLVFNGHLSWSEFLWPFALPTLAGNITGGTFIFALLSHVQIRNDFSEQKKLQAGRPPES
;
A
#
# COMPACT_ATOMS: atom_id res chain seq x y z
N ASP A 1 -30.10 -10.47 7.07
CA ASP A 1 -29.49 -11.75 6.66
C ASP A 1 -28.74 -11.69 5.32
N GLY A 2 -29.21 -10.95 4.29
CA GLY A 2 -28.54 -10.88 2.99
C GLY A 2 -27.18 -10.19 3.02
N LEU A 3 -27.00 -9.15 3.82
CA LEU A 3 -25.73 -8.42 3.95
C LEU A 3 -24.67 -9.25 4.67
N GLN A 4 -25.03 -9.98 5.72
CA GLN A 4 -24.11 -10.86 6.45
C GLN A 4 -23.54 -11.94 5.54
N ASN A 5 -24.37 -12.55 4.68
CA ASN A 5 -23.94 -13.58 3.74
C ASN A 5 -22.94 -13.05 2.68
N SER A 6 -22.92 -11.75 2.43
CA SER A 6 -22.00 -11.13 1.47
C SER A 6 -20.70 -10.63 2.13
N PHE A 7 -20.79 -10.09 3.34
CA PHE A 7 -19.62 -9.49 4.01
C PHE A 7 -18.75 -10.51 4.76
N THR A 8 -19.33 -11.58 5.30
CA THR A 8 -18.57 -12.62 6.02
C THR A 8 -17.49 -13.26 5.14
N PRO A 9 -17.78 -13.71 3.89
CA PRO A 9 -16.76 -14.29 3.03
C PRO A 9 -15.64 -13.31 2.65
N LEU A 10 -15.96 -12.02 2.51
CA LEU A 10 -14.97 -10.99 2.21
C LEU A 10 -14.00 -10.79 3.38
N GLY A 11 -14.55 -10.70 4.60
CA GLY A 11 -13.73 -10.58 5.80
C GLY A 11 -12.88 -11.83 6.07
N GLU A 12 -13.44 -13.02 5.86
CA GLU A 12 -12.69 -14.28 5.97
C GLU A 12 -11.57 -14.36 4.94
N ALA A 13 -11.79 -13.94 3.70
CA ALA A 13 -10.76 -13.87 2.67
C ALA A 13 -9.64 -12.88 3.05
N ALA A 14 -9.98 -11.77 3.70
CA ALA A 14 -8.99 -10.76 4.13
C ALA A 14 -8.07 -11.24 5.24
N VAL A 15 -8.55 -12.11 6.15
CA VAL A 15 -7.79 -12.56 7.34
C VAL A 15 -7.28 -14.00 7.26
N ASN A 16 -7.72 -14.79 6.27
CA ASN A 16 -7.42 -16.22 6.15
C ASN A 16 -6.10 -16.50 5.42
N HIS A 17 -5.07 -15.72 5.71
CA HIS A 17 -3.73 -15.89 5.18
C HIS A 17 -2.70 -16.13 6.30
N ASP A 18 -1.60 -16.78 5.96
CA ASP A 18 -0.46 -16.90 6.86
C ASP A 18 0.19 -15.54 7.13
N ALA A 19 0.78 -15.36 8.33
CA ALA A 19 1.44 -14.10 8.73
C ALA A 19 2.51 -13.63 7.73
N GLY A 20 3.22 -14.57 7.10
CA GLY A 20 4.20 -14.26 6.05
C GLY A 20 3.56 -13.70 4.78
N GLN A 21 2.43 -14.27 4.35
CA GLN A 21 1.65 -13.78 3.20
C GLN A 21 1.07 -12.39 3.50
N MET A 22 0.54 -12.18 4.72
CA MET A 22 0.05 -10.88 5.17
C MET A 22 1.17 -9.83 5.13
N PHE A 23 2.35 -10.14 5.63
CA PHE A 23 3.50 -9.25 5.60
C PHE A 23 3.93 -8.92 4.16
N CYS A 24 4.11 -9.93 3.29
CA CYS A 24 4.53 -9.71 1.90
C CYS A 24 3.49 -8.93 1.09
N GLY A 25 2.21 -9.27 1.19
CA GLY A 25 1.14 -8.56 0.51
C GLY A 25 1.02 -7.10 0.97
N SER A 26 1.15 -6.87 2.27
CA SER A 26 1.10 -5.53 2.85
C SER A 26 2.34 -4.69 2.57
N LEU A 27 3.50 -5.30 2.38
CA LEU A 27 4.72 -4.62 1.95
C LEU A 27 4.53 -3.96 0.56
N VAL A 28 3.96 -4.69 -0.39
CA VAL A 28 3.65 -4.18 -1.73
C VAL A 28 2.56 -3.12 -1.66
N SER A 29 1.48 -3.33 -0.90
CA SER A 29 0.40 -2.36 -0.76
C SER A 29 0.87 -1.06 -0.09
N GLY A 30 1.71 -1.15 0.94
CA GLY A 30 2.31 0.01 1.59
C GLY A 30 3.14 0.86 0.64
N TRP A 31 3.95 0.23 -0.20
CA TRP A 31 4.70 0.90 -1.25
C TRP A 31 3.78 1.56 -2.30
N LEU A 32 2.73 0.87 -2.76
CA LEU A 32 1.78 1.42 -3.72
C LEU A 32 1.04 2.64 -3.16
N ILE A 33 0.62 2.61 -1.90
CA ILE A 33 -0.03 3.75 -1.23
C ILE A 33 0.94 4.92 -1.08
N ALA A 34 2.19 4.69 -0.68
CA ALA A 34 3.19 5.75 -0.59
C ALA A 34 3.44 6.40 -1.96
N THR A 35 3.55 5.59 -3.01
CA THR A 35 3.70 6.06 -4.40
C THR A 35 2.48 6.88 -4.83
N MET A 36 1.26 6.42 -4.53
CA MET A 36 0.03 7.14 -4.81
C MET A 36 0.01 8.53 -4.16
N VAL A 37 0.34 8.61 -2.87
CA VAL A 37 0.39 9.87 -2.13
C VAL A 37 1.45 10.81 -2.70
N TRP A 38 2.61 10.27 -3.08
CA TRP A 38 3.69 11.03 -3.70
C TRP A 38 3.30 11.63 -5.07
N MET A 39 2.45 10.94 -5.83
CA MET A 39 1.94 11.45 -7.11
C MET A 39 0.92 12.58 -6.96
N PHE A 40 0.26 12.74 -5.82
CA PHE A 40 -0.84 13.69 -5.63
C PHE A 40 -0.52 15.15 -5.97
N PRO A 41 0.64 15.73 -5.62
CA PRO A 41 0.96 17.11 -5.98
C PRO A 41 0.95 17.36 -7.50
N HIS A 42 1.30 16.34 -8.29
CA HIS A 42 1.41 16.42 -9.75
C HIS A 42 0.14 15.94 -10.49
N SER A 43 -0.81 15.32 -9.78
CA SER A 43 -1.97 14.67 -10.41
C SER A 43 -3.14 15.64 -10.69
N GLY A 44 -3.15 16.84 -10.13
CA GLY A 44 -4.21 17.82 -10.37
C GLY A 44 -5.63 17.23 -10.22
N ALA A 45 -6.45 17.36 -11.24
CA ALA A 45 -7.82 16.81 -11.29
C ALA A 45 -7.84 15.26 -11.42
N ALA A 46 -6.74 14.63 -11.83
CA ALA A 46 -6.65 13.19 -12.02
C ALA A 46 -6.45 12.41 -10.69
N LYS A 47 -6.38 13.07 -9.54
CA LYS A 47 -6.20 12.42 -8.22
C LYS A 47 -7.19 11.29 -7.97
N ILE A 48 -8.47 11.52 -8.29
CA ILE A 48 -9.53 10.53 -8.10
C ILE A 48 -9.27 9.30 -8.96
N LEU A 49 -8.86 9.50 -10.21
CA LEU A 49 -8.54 8.40 -11.11
C LEU A 49 -7.34 7.58 -10.60
N VAL A 50 -6.29 8.26 -10.10
CA VAL A 50 -5.11 7.59 -9.50
C VAL A 50 -5.51 6.75 -8.30
N ILE A 51 -6.35 7.27 -7.40
CA ILE A 51 -6.87 6.53 -6.25
C ILE A 51 -7.63 5.28 -6.72
N ILE A 52 -8.57 5.44 -7.64
CA ILE A 52 -9.38 4.32 -8.16
C ILE A 52 -8.49 3.26 -8.79
N MET A 53 -7.53 3.64 -9.63
CA MET A 53 -6.63 2.68 -10.29
C MET A 53 -5.77 1.91 -9.30
N ILE A 54 -5.13 2.59 -8.35
CA ILE A 54 -4.24 1.95 -7.37
C ILE A 54 -5.04 1.03 -6.45
N THR A 55 -6.18 1.48 -5.93
CA THR A 55 -7.03 0.65 -5.05
C THR A 55 -7.62 -0.54 -5.80
N TRP A 56 -7.98 -0.38 -7.07
CA TRP A 56 -8.45 -1.47 -7.92
C TRP A 56 -7.36 -2.52 -8.17
N ILE A 57 -6.12 -2.09 -8.48
CA ILE A 57 -4.97 -2.99 -8.64
C ILE A 57 -4.71 -3.76 -7.34
N MET A 58 -4.74 -3.08 -6.18
CA MET A 58 -4.53 -3.71 -4.88
C MET A 58 -5.60 -4.78 -4.60
N SER A 59 -6.86 -4.47 -4.92
CA SER A 59 -7.98 -5.41 -4.75
C SER A 59 -7.84 -6.63 -5.67
N LEU A 60 -7.54 -6.44 -6.96
CA LEU A 60 -7.34 -7.53 -7.91
C LEU A 60 -6.16 -8.43 -7.55
N ALA A 61 -5.10 -7.85 -6.99
CA ALA A 61 -3.92 -8.61 -6.57
C ALA A 61 -4.07 -9.25 -5.18
N GLY A 62 -5.21 -9.07 -4.49
CA GLY A 62 -5.43 -9.59 -3.15
C GLY A 62 -4.43 -9.07 -2.11
N LEU A 63 -3.97 -7.81 -2.27
CA LEU A 63 -2.95 -7.24 -1.39
C LEU A 63 -3.55 -6.79 -0.06
N SER A 64 -2.97 -7.25 1.04
CA SER A 64 -3.38 -6.86 2.39
C SER A 64 -3.00 -5.40 2.68
N HIS A 65 -3.94 -4.62 3.18
CA HIS A 65 -3.70 -3.26 3.67
C HIS A 65 -4.35 -3.07 5.03
N ILE A 66 -3.59 -2.57 6.01
CA ILE A 66 -4.05 -2.53 7.41
C ILE A 66 -5.35 -1.72 7.58
N VAL A 67 -5.49 -0.58 6.90
CA VAL A 67 -6.67 0.27 7.05
C VAL A 67 -7.93 -0.39 6.49
N VAL A 68 -7.87 -0.90 5.25
CA VAL A 68 -9.03 -1.54 4.59
C VAL A 68 -9.35 -2.86 5.26
N GLY A 69 -8.36 -3.73 5.42
CA GLY A 69 -8.56 -5.03 6.05
C GLY A 69 -8.98 -4.96 7.52
N SER A 70 -8.63 -3.87 8.24
CA SER A 70 -9.12 -3.67 9.62
C SER A 70 -10.63 -3.44 9.66
N VAL A 71 -11.22 -2.77 8.66
CA VAL A 71 -12.68 -2.58 8.61
C VAL A 71 -13.38 -3.93 8.44
N GLU A 72 -12.87 -4.76 7.55
CA GLU A 72 -13.41 -6.11 7.29
C GLU A 72 -13.23 -7.02 8.51
N ALA A 73 -12.01 -7.01 9.11
CA ALA A 73 -11.71 -7.81 10.29
C ALA A 73 -12.49 -7.35 11.53
N PHE A 74 -12.69 -6.05 11.76
CA PHE A 74 -13.55 -5.56 12.84
C PHE A 74 -15.01 -5.98 12.66
N TYR A 75 -15.50 -5.99 11.43
CA TYR A 75 -16.83 -6.53 11.16
C TYR A 75 -16.94 -7.98 11.65
N LEU A 76 -15.95 -8.83 11.39
CA LEU A 76 -15.92 -10.21 11.87
C LEU A 76 -15.82 -10.31 13.39
N VAL A 77 -14.97 -9.49 14.03
CA VAL A 77 -14.80 -9.47 15.49
C VAL A 77 -16.10 -9.08 16.19
N PHE A 78 -16.77 -8.02 15.73
CA PHE A 78 -18.02 -7.55 16.34
C PHE A 78 -19.20 -8.49 16.12
N ASN A 79 -19.17 -9.30 15.05
CA ASN A 79 -20.19 -10.33 14.81
C ASN A 79 -19.83 -11.69 15.44
N GLY A 80 -18.72 -11.79 16.18
CA GLY A 80 -18.30 -13.00 16.87
C GLY A 80 -17.72 -14.11 15.96
N HIS A 81 -17.35 -13.77 14.73
CA HIS A 81 -16.73 -14.70 13.77
C HIS A 81 -15.21 -14.73 13.88
N LEU A 82 -14.59 -13.75 14.55
CA LEU A 82 -13.15 -13.65 14.74
C LEU A 82 -12.84 -13.21 16.18
N SER A 83 -11.86 -13.83 16.82
CA SER A 83 -11.40 -13.41 18.14
C SER A 83 -10.39 -12.23 18.03
N TRP A 84 -10.21 -11.46 19.11
CA TRP A 84 -9.22 -10.40 19.15
C TRP A 84 -7.78 -10.91 18.95
N SER A 85 -7.47 -12.12 19.39
CA SER A 85 -6.15 -12.74 19.19
C SER A 85 -5.91 -13.07 17.73
N GLU A 86 -6.91 -13.58 17.02
CA GLU A 86 -6.83 -13.86 15.58
C GLU A 86 -6.80 -12.57 14.75
N PHE A 87 -7.46 -11.51 15.20
CA PHE A 87 -7.32 -10.19 14.59
C PHE A 87 -5.90 -9.65 14.73
N LEU A 88 -5.31 -9.70 15.94
CA LEU A 88 -3.97 -9.19 16.17
C LEU A 88 -2.89 -10.03 15.48
N TRP A 89 -3.03 -11.34 15.55
CA TRP A 89 -2.15 -12.29 14.91
C TRP A 89 -2.98 -13.44 14.31
N PRO A 90 -2.86 -13.73 13.00
CA PRO A 90 -1.78 -13.36 12.08
C PRO A 90 -2.03 -12.10 11.22
N PHE A 91 -3.12 -11.34 11.45
CA PHE A 91 -3.50 -10.27 10.52
C PHE A 91 -2.87 -8.91 10.86
N ALA A 92 -3.26 -8.27 11.97
CA ALA A 92 -2.98 -6.84 12.17
C ALA A 92 -1.48 -6.52 12.29
N LEU A 93 -0.73 -7.25 13.10
CA LEU A 93 0.69 -6.99 13.34
C LEU A 93 1.56 -7.23 12.10
N PRO A 94 1.46 -8.37 11.38
CA PRO A 94 2.22 -8.58 10.15
C PRO A 94 1.85 -7.59 9.04
N THR A 95 0.56 -7.30 8.88
CA THR A 95 0.07 -6.34 7.88
C THR A 95 0.56 -4.92 8.17
N LEU A 96 0.51 -4.48 9.42
CA LEU A 96 1.03 -3.18 9.82
C LEU A 96 2.53 -3.08 9.59
N ALA A 97 3.29 -4.08 10.01
CA ALA A 97 4.75 -4.14 9.82
C ALA A 97 5.11 -4.10 8.32
N GLY A 98 4.41 -4.85 7.48
CA GLY A 98 4.60 -4.83 6.04
C GLY A 98 4.27 -3.46 5.42
N ASN A 99 3.13 -2.85 5.78
CA ASN A 99 2.76 -1.52 5.29
C ASN A 99 3.80 -0.45 5.69
N ILE A 100 4.29 -0.45 6.92
CA ILE A 100 5.35 0.47 7.37
C ILE A 100 6.63 0.23 6.56
N THR A 101 7.06 -1.02 6.43
CA THR A 101 8.29 -1.37 5.70
C THR A 101 8.18 -0.98 4.22
N GLY A 102 7.08 -1.32 3.55
CA GLY A 102 6.86 -0.98 2.15
C GLY A 102 6.74 0.52 1.89
N GLY A 103 5.96 1.21 2.71
CA GLY A 103 5.72 2.64 2.56
C GLY A 103 6.90 3.52 2.97
N THR A 104 7.75 3.08 3.88
CA THR A 104 8.91 3.86 4.32
C THR A 104 10.21 3.42 3.64
N PHE A 105 10.66 2.19 3.85
CA PHE A 105 11.97 1.75 3.36
C PHE A 105 12.02 1.60 1.84
N ILE A 106 11.09 0.86 1.25
CA ILE A 106 11.12 0.61 -0.20
C ILE A 106 10.87 1.91 -0.96
N PHE A 107 9.85 2.67 -0.55
CA PHE A 107 9.53 3.94 -1.19
C PHE A 107 10.67 4.94 -1.05
N ALA A 108 11.25 5.12 0.15
CA ALA A 108 12.36 6.04 0.38
C ALA A 108 13.61 5.65 -0.41
N LEU A 109 13.92 4.35 -0.50
CA LEU A 109 15.06 3.85 -1.27
C LEU A 109 14.91 4.15 -2.76
N LEU A 110 13.76 3.87 -3.34
CA LEU A 110 13.48 4.13 -4.75
C LEU A 110 13.50 5.63 -5.07
N SER A 111 12.86 6.45 -4.24
CA SER A 111 12.86 7.91 -4.40
C SER A 111 14.27 8.49 -4.30
N HIS A 112 15.09 7.98 -3.37
CA HIS A 112 16.47 8.42 -3.23
C HIS A 112 17.32 8.11 -4.50
N VAL A 113 17.16 6.92 -5.06
CA VAL A 113 17.88 6.53 -6.31
C VAL A 113 17.45 7.40 -7.49
N GLN A 114 16.14 7.68 -7.63
CA GLN A 114 15.64 8.56 -8.68
C GLN A 114 16.23 9.97 -8.59
N ILE A 115 16.16 10.59 -7.43
CA ILE A 115 16.68 11.94 -7.19
C ILE A 115 18.18 12.01 -7.48
N ARG A 116 18.96 11.02 -7.08
CA ARG A 116 20.40 10.98 -7.38
C ARG A 116 20.69 10.90 -8.88
N ASN A 117 19.92 10.14 -9.62
CA ASN A 117 20.08 10.02 -11.07
C ASN A 117 19.76 11.35 -11.77
N ASP A 118 18.67 12.03 -11.37
CA ASP A 118 18.27 13.32 -11.92
C ASP A 118 19.33 14.40 -11.70
N PHE A 119 19.91 14.47 -10.49
CA PHE A 119 21.02 15.38 -10.20
C PHE A 119 22.27 15.08 -11.02
N SER A 120 22.57 13.81 -11.26
CA SER A 120 23.72 13.38 -12.05
C SER A 120 23.57 13.78 -13.52
N GLU A 121 22.36 13.64 -14.09
CA GLU A 121 22.05 14.05 -15.46
C GLU A 121 22.09 15.57 -15.61
N GLN A 122 21.48 16.31 -14.69
CA GLN A 122 21.52 17.77 -14.70
C GLN A 122 22.96 18.31 -14.65
N LYS A 123 23.80 17.71 -13.81
CA LYS A 123 25.22 18.08 -13.72
C LYS A 123 25.97 17.83 -15.02
N LYS A 124 25.70 16.72 -15.72
CA LYS A 124 26.28 16.41 -17.04
C LYS A 124 25.84 17.41 -18.10
N LEU A 125 24.57 17.78 -18.13
CA LEU A 125 24.00 18.76 -19.06
C LEU A 125 24.59 20.15 -18.84
N GLN A 126 24.81 20.57 -17.61
CA GLN A 126 25.45 21.84 -17.26
C GLN A 126 26.92 21.86 -17.63
N ALA A 127 27.64 20.76 -17.40
CA ALA A 127 29.07 20.66 -17.75
C ALA A 127 29.33 20.62 -19.27
N GLY A 128 28.37 20.18 -20.07
CA GLY A 128 28.45 20.15 -21.54
C GLY A 128 27.96 21.42 -22.24
N ARG A 129 27.51 22.46 -21.51
CA ARG A 129 27.05 23.72 -22.09
C ARG A 129 28.28 24.61 -22.35
N PRO A 130 28.47 25.13 -23.58
CA PRO A 130 29.56 26.07 -23.86
C PRO A 130 29.40 27.36 -23.05
N PRO A 131 30.47 28.06 -22.67
CA PRO A 131 30.37 29.30 -21.93
C PRO A 131 29.60 30.33 -22.76
N GLU A 132 28.59 30.94 -22.16
CA GLU A 132 27.85 32.05 -22.77
C GLU A 132 28.81 33.23 -22.92
N SER A 133 29.10 33.58 -24.18
CA SER A 133 29.96 34.71 -24.55
C SER A 133 29.20 36.02 -24.52
#